data_c2cc102e82ed18eb4469a7b3d80c61b7
#
_entry.id   c2cc102e82ed18eb4469a7b3d80c61b7
#
_cell.length_a   1.000
_cell.length_b   1.000
_cell.length_c   1.000
_cell.angle_alpha   90.00
_cell.angle_beta   90.00
_cell.angle_gamma   90.00
#
_symmetry.space_group_name_H-M   'P 1'
#
loop_
_entity.id
_entity.type
_entity.pdbx_description
1 polymer ?
#
loop_
_entity_poly.entity_id
_entity_poly.type
_entity_poly.pdbx_seq_one_letter_code
_entity_poly.pdbx_strand_id
1 'polypeptide(L)'
;MLAPPQVEFVVRNGLHLAYQSAGSDPPTIVFVAGSMAMSVQWDQPATAKGLRRMASFARLVTYDQQGMGYSDRMDLSAPPVLDDLVADLEAVVEAAGVSEPVLFGTHNGGAVAAVYATRHPVRRLVLCNTWARLERADDFPIGLSDRVLDRMEDRYRTEWGAGRISDEYASRRGDEPPGQYELATTSHNQLAHLFRMNRTYDIRSVLPTLSVPTLVIHLENNASIPAAHGEYLAGAIPNARLVLVPGSDHLFLRNYATPVIDEVEEFVTGHRTPFADRMRTTILFTDIVDSTARAASLGDAAWSTLIDEHNTRVHRRVVAHGGHEVKSTGDGFLVAFDSPEPAIRCAFDAMEVVADLGLEVRAGIHLGEVSHMGKNDMSGLAVHFAQRLCARARGGQLLVSDAVRVACPDPDVRFEDRGRARLKGIPGEWEVFEVRVEPPG
;
A
#
# COMPACT_ATOMS: atom_id res chain seq x y z
N MET A 1 8.39 -12.85 1.87
CA MET A 1 7.97 -11.57 2.49
C MET A 1 8.56 -11.49 3.88
N LEU A 2 9.11 -10.34 4.31
CA LEU A 2 9.47 -10.16 5.72
C LEU A 2 8.18 -10.23 6.55
N ALA A 3 8.16 -11.11 7.57
CA ALA A 3 7.06 -11.16 8.54
C ALA A 3 6.90 -9.77 9.20
N PRO A 4 5.69 -9.43 9.69
CA PRO A 4 5.52 -8.25 10.53
C PRO A 4 6.57 -8.23 11.65
N PRO A 5 7.16 -7.06 11.98
CA PRO A 5 8.13 -6.99 13.08
C PRO A 5 7.46 -7.36 14.41
N GLN A 6 8.26 -7.89 15.32
CA GLN A 6 7.79 -8.18 16.67
C GLN A 6 7.35 -6.86 17.35
N VAL A 7 6.23 -6.91 18.09
CA VAL A 7 5.76 -5.81 18.91
C VAL A 7 6.53 -5.83 20.24
N GLU A 8 7.09 -4.69 20.59
CA GLU A 8 7.74 -4.42 21.86
C GLU A 8 6.96 -3.34 22.62
N PHE A 9 7.19 -3.22 23.90
CA PHE A 9 6.49 -2.24 24.73
C PHE A 9 7.45 -1.46 25.60
N VAL A 10 7.22 -0.15 25.71
CA VAL A 10 7.82 0.70 26.72
C VAL A 10 6.74 1.21 27.68
N VAL A 11 7.08 1.30 28.97
CA VAL A 11 6.13 1.79 30.00
C VAL A 11 6.47 3.23 30.38
N ARG A 12 5.50 4.14 30.22
CA ARG A 12 5.59 5.51 30.68
C ARG A 12 4.36 5.87 31.52
N ASN A 13 4.57 6.34 32.75
CA ASN A 13 3.48 6.69 33.69
C ASN A 13 2.41 5.59 33.85
N GLY A 14 2.83 4.30 33.80
CA GLY A 14 1.94 3.17 33.90
C GLY A 14 1.20 2.79 32.61
N LEU A 15 1.41 3.50 31.51
CA LEU A 15 0.87 3.18 30.18
C LEU A 15 1.90 2.41 29.37
N HIS A 16 1.47 1.34 28.70
CA HIS A 16 2.27 0.60 27.73
C HIS A 16 2.11 1.23 26.35
N LEU A 17 3.23 1.61 25.76
CA LEU A 17 3.29 2.11 24.40
C LEU A 17 3.92 1.04 23.52
N ALA A 18 3.19 0.59 22.52
CA ALA A 18 3.63 -0.43 21.58
C ALA A 18 4.50 0.19 20.49
N TYR A 19 5.65 -0.43 20.20
CA TYR A 19 6.51 -0.05 19.08
C TYR A 19 7.04 -1.28 18.36
N GLN A 20 7.51 -1.08 17.14
CA GLN A 20 8.07 -2.12 16.29
C GLN A 20 9.29 -1.58 15.55
N SER A 21 10.26 -2.45 15.26
CA SER A 21 11.49 -2.10 14.55
C SER A 21 11.70 -3.02 13.35
N ALA A 22 11.95 -2.44 12.17
CA ALA A 22 12.23 -3.17 10.94
C ALA A 22 13.48 -2.58 10.25
N GLY A 23 14.21 -3.42 9.49
CA GLY A 23 15.50 -3.00 8.93
C GLY A 23 16.61 -2.97 9.99
N SER A 24 17.86 -2.81 9.56
CA SER A 24 19.02 -2.92 10.45
C SER A 24 20.03 -1.77 10.29
N ASP A 25 19.98 -1.08 9.15
CA ASP A 25 21.03 -0.12 8.82
C ASP A 25 20.66 1.31 9.23
N PRO A 26 21.62 2.13 9.68
CA PRO A 26 21.42 3.55 9.83
C PRO A 26 21.26 4.21 8.44
N PRO A 27 20.51 5.31 8.32
CA PRO A 27 19.91 6.09 9.41
C PRO A 27 18.67 5.43 10.02
N THR A 28 18.31 5.84 11.25
CA THR A 28 17.07 5.39 11.87
C THR A 28 15.96 6.40 11.63
N ILE A 29 14.87 5.95 11.00
CA ILE A 29 13.63 6.73 10.85
C ILE A 29 12.69 6.33 11.98
N VAL A 30 12.21 7.29 12.77
CA VAL A 30 11.11 7.11 13.71
C VAL A 30 9.85 7.70 13.08
N PHE A 31 8.89 6.84 12.77
CA PHE A 31 7.66 7.23 12.08
C PHE A 31 6.58 7.59 13.08
N VAL A 32 6.28 8.89 13.17
CA VAL A 32 5.33 9.49 14.10
C VAL A 32 3.99 9.68 13.37
N ALA A 33 3.19 8.62 13.37
CA ALA A 33 1.98 8.55 12.55
C ALA A 33 0.75 9.26 13.18
N GLY A 34 0.83 9.60 14.46
CA GLY A 34 -0.28 10.24 15.16
C GLY A 34 -1.50 9.31 15.26
N SER A 35 -2.63 9.76 14.74
CA SER A 35 -3.91 9.03 14.81
C SER A 35 -3.99 7.78 13.88
N MET A 36 -2.88 7.14 13.61
CA MET A 36 -2.81 5.87 12.87
C MET A 36 -2.20 4.78 13.75
N ALA A 37 -2.85 3.62 13.80
CA ALA A 37 -2.26 2.46 14.47
C ALA A 37 -1.24 1.80 13.55
N MET A 38 0.04 1.98 13.87
CA MET A 38 1.14 1.47 13.04
C MET A 38 1.31 -0.03 13.16
N SER A 39 0.99 -0.60 14.31
CA SER A 39 1.04 -2.05 14.53
C SER A 39 0.17 -2.84 13.55
N VAL A 40 -0.99 -2.32 13.18
CA VAL A 40 -1.90 -2.99 12.23
C VAL A 40 -1.58 -2.69 10.76
N GLN A 41 -0.71 -1.70 10.47
CA GLN A 41 -0.33 -1.37 9.08
C GLN A 41 0.51 -2.47 8.43
N TRP A 42 1.26 -3.24 9.21
CA TRP A 42 2.07 -4.33 8.71
C TRP A 42 1.24 -5.49 8.16
N ASP A 43 0.00 -5.64 8.62
CA ASP A 43 -0.94 -6.66 8.16
C ASP A 43 -1.74 -6.20 6.93
N GLN A 44 -1.62 -4.93 6.55
CA GLN A 44 -2.27 -4.35 5.38
C GLN A 44 -1.31 -4.41 4.16
N PRO A 45 -1.57 -5.22 3.12
CA PRO A 45 -0.62 -5.42 2.02
C PRO A 45 -0.14 -4.12 1.36
N ALA A 46 -1.05 -3.18 1.12
CA ALA A 46 -0.74 -1.91 0.46
C ALA A 46 0.19 -1.02 1.31
N THR A 47 -0.10 -0.86 2.61
CA THR A 47 0.69 -0.02 3.51
C THR A 47 1.98 -0.71 3.96
N ALA A 48 1.95 -2.02 4.22
CA ALA A 48 3.12 -2.82 4.58
C ALA A 48 4.22 -2.73 3.51
N LYS A 49 3.86 -2.59 2.24
CA LYS A 49 4.79 -2.36 1.15
C LYS A 49 5.59 -1.06 1.33
N GLY A 50 4.91 0.04 1.66
CA GLY A 50 5.56 1.32 1.96
C GLY A 50 6.49 1.23 3.16
N LEU A 51 6.05 0.57 4.24
CA LEU A 51 6.88 0.35 5.43
C LEU A 51 8.13 -0.49 5.12
N ARG A 52 7.98 -1.58 4.36
CA ARG A 52 9.13 -2.41 3.91
C ARG A 52 10.08 -1.62 3.02
N ARG A 53 9.56 -0.74 2.17
CA ARG A 53 10.39 0.15 1.35
C ARG A 53 11.23 1.09 2.22
N MET A 54 10.66 1.71 3.25
CA MET A 54 11.42 2.52 4.20
C MET A 54 12.45 1.68 4.96
N ALA A 55 12.07 0.47 5.41
CA ALA A 55 12.96 -0.45 6.10
C ALA A 55 14.10 -1.01 5.21
N SER A 56 14.04 -0.85 3.88
CA SER A 56 15.09 -1.30 2.96
C SER A 56 16.29 -0.35 2.88
N PHE A 57 16.15 0.92 3.27
CA PHE A 57 17.22 1.91 3.27
C PHE A 57 17.49 2.57 4.63
N ALA A 58 16.69 2.23 5.64
CA ALA A 58 16.83 2.75 7.00
C ALA A 58 16.36 1.72 8.02
N ARG A 59 16.83 1.83 9.26
CA ARG A 59 16.12 1.20 10.38
C ARG A 59 14.84 2.00 10.62
N LEU A 60 13.67 1.36 10.46
CA LEU A 60 12.37 1.98 10.66
C LEU A 60 11.82 1.59 12.02
N VAL A 61 11.57 2.58 12.88
CA VAL A 61 10.84 2.43 14.15
C VAL A 61 9.45 3.02 13.96
N THR A 62 8.43 2.24 14.23
CA THR A 62 7.02 2.66 14.23
C THR A 62 6.44 2.47 15.61
N TYR A 63 5.50 3.30 16.05
CA TYR A 63 4.83 3.11 17.33
C TYR A 63 3.36 3.50 17.25
N ASP A 64 2.57 2.95 18.14
CA ASP A 64 1.18 3.35 18.34
C ASP A 64 1.12 4.41 19.44
N GLN A 65 0.56 5.58 19.09
CA GLN A 65 0.24 6.60 20.08
C GLN A 65 -0.76 6.04 21.10
N GLN A 66 -0.73 6.51 22.34
CA GLN A 66 -1.74 6.13 23.33
C GLN A 66 -3.17 6.30 22.80
N GLY A 67 -4.03 5.32 23.06
CA GLY A 67 -5.38 5.24 22.49
C GLY A 67 -5.47 4.57 21.12
N MET A 68 -4.34 4.19 20.51
CA MET A 68 -4.28 3.58 19.19
C MET A 68 -3.67 2.17 19.25
N GLY A 69 -4.11 1.30 18.33
CA GLY A 69 -3.52 -0.02 18.10
C GLY A 69 -3.32 -0.84 19.37
N TYR A 70 -2.09 -1.28 19.60
CA TYR A 70 -1.70 -2.10 20.75
C TYR A 70 -1.23 -1.31 21.98
N SER A 71 -1.13 0.03 21.86
CA SER A 71 -0.89 0.87 23.03
C SER A 71 -2.10 0.97 23.93
N ASP A 72 -1.85 1.23 25.21
CA ASP A 72 -2.93 1.39 26.20
C ASP A 72 -3.88 2.51 25.80
N ARG A 73 -5.14 2.40 26.22
CA ARG A 73 -6.17 3.41 25.98
C ARG A 73 -5.89 4.66 26.78
N MET A 74 -6.13 5.82 26.18
CA MET A 74 -6.06 7.09 26.93
C MET A 74 -7.20 7.19 27.94
N ASP A 75 -6.94 7.87 29.05
CA ASP A 75 -7.98 8.26 29.98
C ASP A 75 -8.80 9.42 29.40
N LEU A 76 -10.06 9.15 29.06
CA LEU A 76 -10.96 10.14 28.48
C LEU A 76 -11.40 11.23 29.47
N SER A 77 -11.20 11.02 30.78
CA SER A 77 -11.47 12.02 31.83
C SER A 77 -10.31 13.02 32.01
N ALA A 78 -9.10 12.60 31.63
CA ALA A 78 -7.88 13.38 31.67
C ALA A 78 -7.05 13.12 30.39
N PRO A 79 -7.53 13.56 29.21
CA PRO A 79 -6.88 13.30 27.94
C PRO A 79 -5.49 13.94 27.89
N PRO A 80 -4.51 13.29 27.24
CA PRO A 80 -3.16 13.82 27.14
C PRO A 80 -3.15 15.16 26.39
N VAL A 81 -2.20 16.02 26.73
CA VAL A 81 -1.89 17.22 25.93
C VAL A 81 -0.73 16.93 24.97
N LEU A 82 -0.40 17.88 24.10
CA LEU A 82 0.69 17.71 23.12
C LEU A 82 2.02 17.34 23.76
N ASP A 83 2.34 17.94 24.92
CA ASP A 83 3.57 17.65 25.66
C ASP A 83 3.62 16.20 26.20
N ASP A 84 2.50 15.60 26.55
CA ASP A 84 2.44 14.19 26.94
C ASP A 84 2.77 13.28 25.76
N LEU A 85 2.28 13.61 24.56
CA LEU A 85 2.57 12.84 23.35
C LEU A 85 4.05 13.00 22.92
N VAL A 86 4.63 14.17 23.16
CA VAL A 86 6.08 14.38 22.94
C VAL A 86 6.89 13.52 23.89
N ALA A 87 6.50 13.44 25.16
CA ALA A 87 7.17 12.60 26.15
C ALA A 87 6.93 11.10 25.90
N ASP A 88 5.81 10.70 25.30
CA ASP A 88 5.59 9.33 24.81
C ASP A 88 6.58 8.99 23.70
N LEU A 89 6.77 9.89 22.73
CA LEU A 89 7.76 9.74 21.67
C LEU A 89 9.19 9.63 22.23
N GLU A 90 9.52 10.45 23.25
CA GLU A 90 10.82 10.39 23.94
C GLU A 90 11.07 9.00 24.53
N ALA A 91 10.09 8.44 25.27
CA ALA A 91 10.20 7.10 25.84
C ALA A 91 10.38 6.00 24.77
N VAL A 92 9.69 6.12 23.62
CA VAL A 92 9.85 5.20 22.51
C VAL A 92 11.23 5.30 21.87
N VAL A 93 11.72 6.52 21.62
CA VAL A 93 13.04 6.78 21.02
C VAL A 93 14.16 6.22 21.92
N GLU A 94 14.05 6.43 23.23
CA GLU A 94 14.99 5.89 24.23
C GLU A 94 14.95 4.36 24.27
N ALA A 95 13.76 3.75 24.36
CA ALA A 95 13.59 2.30 24.40
C ALA A 95 14.10 1.63 23.11
N ALA A 96 13.91 2.27 21.97
CA ALA A 96 14.46 1.81 20.69
C ALA A 96 15.97 2.03 20.54
N GLY A 97 16.64 2.68 21.51
CA GLY A 97 18.09 2.94 21.51
C GLY A 97 18.54 3.90 20.41
N VAL A 98 17.75 4.93 20.12
CA VAL A 98 18.03 5.91 19.04
C VAL A 98 18.49 7.24 19.62
N SER A 99 19.68 7.73 19.24
CA SER A 99 20.22 8.99 19.75
C SER A 99 19.90 10.21 18.89
N GLU A 100 19.95 10.07 17.57
CA GLU A 100 19.69 11.13 16.59
C GLU A 100 18.75 10.61 15.48
N PRO A 101 17.44 10.51 15.76
CA PRO A 101 16.48 10.01 14.78
C PRO A 101 16.33 10.94 13.57
N VAL A 102 15.97 10.35 12.44
CA VAL A 102 15.18 11.06 11.43
C VAL A 102 13.72 10.93 11.87
N LEU A 103 13.07 12.04 12.21
CA LEU A 103 11.64 12.02 12.54
C LEU A 103 10.81 12.15 11.27
N PHE A 104 9.86 11.25 11.10
CA PHE A 104 8.89 11.33 10.02
C PHE A 104 7.48 11.49 10.61
N GLY A 105 7.02 12.73 10.71
CA GLY A 105 5.72 13.07 11.25
C GLY A 105 4.65 13.19 10.17
N THR A 106 3.49 12.56 10.39
CA THR A 106 2.32 12.69 9.53
C THR A 106 1.07 12.90 10.36
N HIS A 107 0.04 13.54 9.80
CA HIS A 107 -1.16 13.93 10.51
C HIS A 107 -0.82 14.78 11.78
N ASN A 108 -1.46 14.49 12.91
CA ASN A 108 -1.12 15.13 14.19
C ASN A 108 0.26 14.71 14.73
N GLY A 109 0.82 13.61 14.26
CA GLY A 109 2.19 13.21 14.58
C GLY A 109 3.24 14.21 14.07
N GLY A 110 2.90 15.01 13.05
CA GLY A 110 3.74 16.12 12.60
C GLY A 110 3.98 17.18 13.67
N ALA A 111 2.95 17.55 14.44
CA ALA A 111 3.09 18.47 15.57
C ALA A 111 3.97 17.89 16.68
N VAL A 112 3.78 16.60 17.02
CA VAL A 112 4.60 15.89 18.01
C VAL A 112 6.07 15.86 17.57
N ALA A 113 6.34 15.49 16.32
CA ALA A 113 7.69 15.43 15.76
C ALA A 113 8.39 16.81 15.73
N ALA A 114 7.65 17.86 15.34
CA ALA A 114 8.18 19.21 15.29
C ALA A 114 8.55 19.74 16.69
N VAL A 115 7.68 19.55 17.68
CA VAL A 115 7.94 19.97 19.07
C VAL A 115 9.09 19.15 19.67
N TYR A 116 9.14 17.84 19.45
CA TYR A 116 10.26 17.00 19.86
C TYR A 116 11.59 17.54 19.30
N ALA A 117 11.64 17.89 18.01
CA ALA A 117 12.85 18.37 17.34
C ALA A 117 13.38 19.71 17.87
N THR A 118 12.60 20.47 18.64
CA THR A 118 13.08 21.68 19.34
C THR A 118 13.72 21.39 20.69
N ARG A 119 13.54 20.18 21.22
CA ARG A 119 13.95 19.80 22.58
C ARG A 119 15.08 18.77 22.61
N HIS A 120 15.19 17.98 21.53
CA HIS A 120 16.10 16.84 21.45
C HIS A 120 16.91 16.87 20.16
N PRO A 121 18.10 16.24 20.15
CA PRO A 121 18.87 16.05 18.92
C PRO A 121 18.09 15.24 17.89
N VAL A 122 17.95 15.81 16.69
CA VAL A 122 17.28 15.19 15.55
C VAL A 122 18.14 15.40 14.31
N ARG A 123 18.40 14.35 13.57
CA ARG A 123 19.23 14.39 12.36
C ARG A 123 18.53 15.11 11.21
N ARG A 124 17.25 14.82 10.98
CA ARG A 124 16.39 15.40 9.96
C ARG A 124 14.93 15.31 10.39
N LEU A 125 14.10 16.22 9.87
CA LEU A 125 12.66 16.23 10.10
C LEU A 125 11.92 16.11 8.78
N VAL A 126 10.99 15.17 8.67
CA VAL A 126 10.05 15.04 7.54
C VAL A 126 8.64 15.27 8.06
N LEU A 127 7.91 16.18 7.43
CA LEU A 127 6.53 16.52 7.74
C LEU A 127 5.66 16.24 6.52
N CYS A 128 4.76 15.26 6.60
CA CYS A 128 3.95 14.83 5.47
C CYS A 128 2.45 14.92 5.78
N ASN A 129 1.67 15.58 4.92
CA ASN A 129 0.22 15.73 5.08
C ASN A 129 -0.18 16.15 6.50
N THR A 130 0.50 17.15 7.05
CA THR A 130 0.32 17.66 8.41
C THR A 130 0.08 19.17 8.41
N TRP A 131 -0.11 19.75 9.58
CA TRP A 131 -0.50 21.16 9.77
C TRP A 131 0.19 21.79 10.99
N ALA A 132 0.31 23.11 10.97
CA ALA A 132 0.77 23.89 12.12
C ALA A 132 -0.35 24.15 13.14
N ARG A 133 -1.56 24.37 12.65
CA ARG A 133 -2.83 24.51 13.36
C ARG A 133 -3.93 23.96 12.46
N LEU A 134 -4.85 23.19 13.03
CA LEU A 134 -5.94 22.60 12.26
C LEU A 134 -7.12 23.56 12.11
N GLU A 135 -7.47 24.26 13.20
CA GLU A 135 -8.61 25.14 13.28
C GLU A 135 -8.33 26.52 12.68
N ARG A 136 -9.31 27.06 11.97
CA ARG A 136 -9.25 28.41 11.41
C ARG A 136 -9.20 29.47 12.50
N ALA A 137 -8.45 30.54 12.27
CA ALA A 137 -8.42 31.75 13.08
C ALA A 137 -8.27 32.96 12.17
N ASP A 138 -8.51 34.17 12.72
CA ASP A 138 -8.38 35.42 11.97
C ASP A 138 -6.97 35.59 11.39
N ASP A 139 -5.95 35.18 12.14
CA ASP A 139 -4.55 35.15 11.75
C ASP A 139 -4.10 33.84 11.05
N PHE A 140 -5.04 32.90 10.85
CA PHE A 140 -4.78 31.60 10.20
C PHE A 140 -5.97 31.14 9.33
N PRO A 141 -6.26 31.84 8.22
CA PRO A 141 -7.45 31.62 7.41
C PRO A 141 -7.45 30.28 6.63
N ILE A 142 -6.30 29.62 6.49
CA ILE A 142 -6.15 28.32 5.80
C ILE A 142 -6.68 27.15 6.64
N GLY A 143 -6.87 27.32 7.96
CA GLY A 143 -7.42 26.29 8.83
C GLY A 143 -8.86 25.91 8.47
N LEU A 144 -9.27 24.74 8.92
CA LEU A 144 -10.63 24.22 8.71
C LEU A 144 -11.63 24.99 9.60
N SER A 145 -12.81 25.26 9.08
CA SER A 145 -13.86 25.93 9.86
C SER A 145 -14.46 25.00 10.92
N ASP A 146 -14.97 25.58 12.02
CA ASP A 146 -15.63 24.83 13.10
C ASP A 146 -16.71 23.89 12.57
N ARG A 147 -17.52 24.36 11.63
CA ARG A 147 -18.56 23.52 10.98
C ARG A 147 -18.00 22.26 10.34
N VAL A 148 -16.82 22.32 9.71
CA VAL A 148 -16.16 21.16 9.10
C VAL A 148 -15.63 20.24 10.19
N LEU A 149 -14.96 20.81 11.19
CA LEU A 149 -14.36 20.07 12.30
C LEU A 149 -15.42 19.37 13.16
N ASP A 150 -16.52 20.04 13.48
CA ASP A 150 -17.63 19.45 14.24
C ASP A 150 -18.28 18.30 13.49
N ARG A 151 -18.44 18.43 12.16
CA ARG A 151 -18.96 17.33 11.31
C ARG A 151 -17.99 16.14 11.30
N MET A 152 -16.68 16.37 11.23
CA MET A 152 -15.70 15.30 11.27
C MET A 152 -15.73 14.57 12.62
N GLU A 153 -15.79 15.32 13.73
CA GLU A 153 -15.88 14.75 15.08
C GLU A 153 -17.14 13.90 15.25
N ASP A 154 -18.29 14.39 14.78
CA ASP A 154 -19.56 13.66 14.85
C ASP A 154 -19.50 12.36 14.04
N ARG A 155 -18.91 12.40 12.85
CA ARG A 155 -18.72 11.21 12.01
C ARG A 155 -17.78 10.19 12.64
N TYR A 156 -16.69 10.61 13.29
CA TYR A 156 -15.84 9.69 14.04
C TYR A 156 -16.60 9.00 15.17
N ARG A 157 -17.54 9.69 15.79
CA ARG A 157 -18.35 9.16 16.87
C ARG A 157 -19.44 8.20 16.39
N THR A 158 -19.99 8.40 15.20
CA THR A 158 -21.19 7.70 14.70
C THR A 158 -20.92 6.71 13.58
N GLU A 159 -19.91 6.95 12.74
CA GLU A 159 -19.66 6.17 11.52
C GLU A 159 -18.37 5.35 11.55
N TRP A 160 -17.49 5.54 12.55
CA TRP A 160 -16.23 4.77 12.67
C TRP A 160 -16.51 3.28 12.79
N GLY A 161 -15.73 2.45 12.12
CA GLY A 161 -15.93 0.99 12.05
C GLY A 161 -16.77 0.52 10.86
N ALA A 162 -17.36 1.45 10.09
CA ALA A 162 -18.09 1.13 8.87
C ALA A 162 -17.22 1.16 7.58
N GLY A 163 -15.97 1.57 7.67
CA GLY A 163 -15.03 1.69 6.56
C GLY A 163 -15.19 2.97 5.71
N ARG A 164 -16.20 3.75 5.98
CA ARG A 164 -16.51 4.95 5.18
C ARG A 164 -15.50 6.07 5.36
N ILE A 165 -14.99 6.22 6.57
CA ILE A 165 -14.06 7.31 6.91
C ILE A 165 -12.68 7.00 6.34
N SER A 166 -12.18 5.79 6.52
CA SER A 166 -10.89 5.39 5.95
C SER A 166 -10.89 5.41 4.41
N ASP A 167 -12.01 5.08 3.78
CA ASP A 167 -12.17 5.12 2.31
C ASP A 167 -12.19 6.56 1.75
N GLU A 168 -12.60 7.56 2.53
CA GLU A 168 -12.49 8.97 2.16
C GLU A 168 -11.06 9.51 2.28
N TYR A 169 -10.30 9.00 3.26
CA TYR A 169 -8.91 9.42 3.45
C TYR A 169 -7.94 8.76 2.47
N ALA A 170 -8.29 7.59 1.97
CA ALA A 170 -7.57 6.91 0.90
C ALA A 170 -8.49 5.91 0.21
N SER A 171 -8.56 5.96 -1.10
CA SER A 171 -9.36 5.02 -1.88
C SER A 171 -8.98 3.58 -1.54
N ARG A 172 -10.00 2.77 -1.24
CA ARG A 172 -9.82 1.36 -0.89
C ARG A 172 -9.27 0.59 -2.09
N ARG A 173 -8.37 -0.36 -1.82
CA ARG A 173 -7.85 -1.30 -2.82
C ARG A 173 -8.21 -2.73 -2.45
N GLY A 174 -8.66 -3.50 -3.46
CA GLY A 174 -8.94 -4.92 -3.32
C GLY A 174 -10.16 -5.23 -2.45
N ASP A 175 -10.21 -6.47 -1.95
CA ASP A 175 -11.34 -7.04 -1.20
C ASP A 175 -11.22 -6.83 0.33
N GLU A 176 -10.52 -5.80 0.78
CA GLU A 176 -10.44 -5.49 2.22
C GLU A 176 -11.85 -5.31 2.79
N PRO A 177 -12.21 -6.03 3.87
CA PRO A 177 -13.52 -5.86 4.49
C PRO A 177 -13.71 -4.42 4.97
N PRO A 178 -14.85 -3.78 4.68
CA PRO A 178 -15.15 -2.43 5.15
C PRO A 178 -15.00 -2.33 6.67
N GLY A 179 -14.32 -1.28 7.16
CA GLY A 179 -14.21 -1.00 8.59
C GLY A 179 -13.24 -1.88 9.39
N GLN A 180 -12.66 -2.93 8.82
CA GLN A 180 -11.72 -3.78 9.54
C GLN A 180 -10.52 -2.98 10.07
N TYR A 181 -9.94 -2.13 9.23
CA TYR A 181 -8.86 -1.23 9.62
C TYR A 181 -9.30 -0.27 10.74
N GLU A 182 -10.47 0.35 10.59
CA GLU A 182 -10.98 1.32 11.57
C GLU A 182 -11.16 0.66 12.95
N LEU A 183 -11.77 -0.54 13.00
CA LEU A 183 -11.99 -1.28 14.24
C LEU A 183 -10.69 -1.78 14.87
N ALA A 184 -9.71 -2.18 14.06
CA ALA A 184 -8.40 -2.60 14.55
C ALA A 184 -7.59 -1.41 15.09
N THR A 185 -7.84 -0.20 14.59
CA THR A 185 -7.09 0.99 14.96
C THR A 185 -7.47 1.52 16.34
N THR A 186 -8.75 1.79 16.57
CA THR A 186 -9.23 2.35 17.85
C THR A 186 -10.76 2.34 17.96
N SER A 187 -11.28 2.71 19.14
CA SER A 187 -12.73 2.87 19.34
C SER A 187 -13.21 4.28 18.96
N HIS A 188 -14.52 4.41 18.68
CA HIS A 188 -15.18 5.67 18.36
C HIS A 188 -14.84 6.79 19.36
N ASN A 189 -14.96 6.52 20.65
CA ASN A 189 -14.73 7.54 21.68
C ASN A 189 -13.26 7.96 21.78
N GLN A 190 -12.34 6.99 21.65
CA GLN A 190 -10.91 7.30 21.65
C GLN A 190 -10.55 8.20 20.46
N LEU A 191 -11.02 7.86 19.25
CA LEU A 191 -10.75 8.66 18.06
C LEU A 191 -11.37 10.06 18.12
N ALA A 192 -12.62 10.18 18.56
CA ALA A 192 -13.28 11.48 18.71
C ALA A 192 -12.54 12.38 19.71
N HIS A 193 -12.01 11.82 20.81
CA HIS A 193 -11.20 12.56 21.76
C HIS A 193 -9.84 12.97 21.18
N LEU A 194 -9.16 12.06 20.50
CA LEU A 194 -7.91 12.37 19.76
C LEU A 194 -8.13 13.52 18.77
N PHE A 195 -9.20 13.46 18.00
CA PHE A 195 -9.52 14.51 17.05
C PHE A 195 -9.79 15.86 17.73
N ARG A 196 -10.52 15.87 18.85
CA ARG A 196 -10.76 17.07 19.65
C ARG A 196 -9.45 17.68 20.18
N MET A 197 -8.53 16.85 20.66
CA MET A 197 -7.20 17.28 21.06
C MET A 197 -6.43 17.90 19.89
N ASN A 198 -6.47 17.28 18.71
CA ASN A 198 -5.80 17.78 17.51
C ASN A 198 -6.26 19.19 17.10
N ARG A 199 -7.52 19.55 17.39
CA ARG A 199 -8.04 20.92 17.16
C ARG A 199 -7.33 21.96 18.00
N THR A 200 -6.87 21.61 19.21
CA THR A 200 -6.21 22.53 20.14
C THR A 200 -4.73 22.77 19.83
N TYR A 201 -4.12 21.96 18.98
CA TYR A 201 -2.69 22.09 18.67
C TYR A 201 -2.45 23.35 17.83
N ASP A 202 -1.52 24.19 18.33
CA ASP A 202 -0.99 25.34 17.60
C ASP A 202 0.52 25.38 17.80
N ILE A 203 1.25 24.94 16.80
CA ILE A 203 2.73 24.89 16.82
C ILE A 203 3.37 26.04 16.03
N ARG A 204 2.61 27.04 15.60
CA ARG A 204 3.10 28.16 14.79
C ARG A 204 4.27 28.89 15.42
N SER A 205 4.25 29.05 16.73
CA SER A 205 5.34 29.68 17.48
C SER A 205 6.61 28.83 17.56
N VAL A 206 6.49 27.51 17.36
CA VAL A 206 7.61 26.56 17.40
C VAL A 206 8.37 26.53 16.07
N LEU A 207 7.66 26.66 14.93
CA LEU A 207 8.23 26.49 13.60
C LEU A 207 9.47 27.34 13.30
N PRO A 208 9.50 28.65 13.64
CA PRO A 208 10.68 29.49 13.40
C PRO A 208 11.91 29.10 14.22
N THR A 209 11.75 28.30 15.27
CA THR A 209 12.85 27.84 16.14
C THR A 209 13.50 26.54 15.68
N LEU A 210 12.90 25.88 14.70
CA LEU A 210 13.43 24.64 14.11
C LEU A 210 14.69 24.94 13.28
N SER A 211 15.83 24.43 13.73
CA SER A 211 17.12 24.57 13.02
C SER A 211 17.49 23.32 12.21
N VAL A 212 16.79 22.20 12.45
CA VAL A 212 17.04 20.91 11.79
C VAL A 212 16.63 20.98 10.30
N PRO A 213 17.42 20.38 9.38
CA PRO A 213 17.00 20.25 7.98
C PRO A 213 15.63 19.57 7.88
N THR A 214 14.69 20.26 7.24
CA THR A 214 13.29 19.82 7.21
C THR A 214 12.80 19.63 5.78
N LEU A 215 12.14 18.49 5.53
CA LEU A 215 11.41 18.20 4.29
C LEU A 215 9.92 18.23 4.59
N VAL A 216 9.20 19.12 3.91
CA VAL A 216 7.73 19.15 3.95
C VAL A 216 7.21 18.50 2.66
N ILE A 217 6.39 17.47 2.80
CA ILE A 217 5.73 16.78 1.68
C ILE A 217 4.23 16.95 1.83
N HIS A 218 3.56 17.33 0.76
CA HIS A 218 2.10 17.41 0.78
C HIS A 218 1.51 16.90 -0.54
N LEU A 219 0.38 16.17 -0.48
CA LEU A 219 -0.34 15.77 -1.67
C LEU A 219 -1.17 16.95 -2.17
N GLU A 220 -1.01 17.32 -3.46
CA GLU A 220 -1.57 18.54 -4.06
C GLU A 220 -3.08 18.68 -3.90
N ASN A 221 -3.82 17.57 -4.02
CA ASN A 221 -5.28 17.55 -3.99
C ASN A 221 -5.82 16.89 -2.70
N ASN A 222 -5.06 16.92 -1.60
CA ASN A 222 -5.50 16.38 -0.33
C ASN A 222 -6.74 17.15 0.18
N ALA A 223 -7.91 16.50 0.10
CA ALA A 223 -9.19 17.12 0.47
C ALA A 223 -9.35 17.27 1.99
N SER A 224 -8.66 16.46 2.79
CA SER A 224 -8.76 16.49 4.26
C SER A 224 -7.95 17.63 4.86
N ILE A 225 -6.70 17.79 4.37
CA ILE A 225 -5.78 18.86 4.78
C ILE A 225 -5.22 19.49 3.50
N PRO A 226 -5.71 20.68 3.12
CA PRO A 226 -5.29 21.36 1.90
C PRO A 226 -3.78 21.64 1.84
N ALA A 227 -3.20 21.64 0.63
CA ALA A 227 -1.78 21.85 0.40
C ALA A 227 -1.24 23.18 0.97
N ALA A 228 -2.10 24.17 1.15
CA ALA A 228 -1.77 25.45 1.83
C ALA A 228 -1.18 25.25 3.23
N HIS A 229 -1.51 24.15 3.94
CA HIS A 229 -0.87 23.82 5.21
C HIS A 229 0.59 23.44 5.04
N GLY A 230 0.92 22.66 3.99
CA GLY A 230 2.30 22.33 3.63
C GLY A 230 3.11 23.55 3.22
N GLU A 231 2.51 24.44 2.41
CA GLU A 231 3.11 25.72 2.01
C GLU A 231 3.41 26.61 3.22
N TYR A 232 2.46 26.69 4.17
CA TYR A 232 2.65 27.44 5.41
C TYR A 232 3.81 26.88 6.26
N LEU A 233 3.85 25.54 6.46
CA LEU A 233 4.92 24.89 7.21
C LEU A 233 6.28 25.17 6.59
N ALA A 234 6.40 25.02 5.28
CA ALA A 234 7.66 25.27 4.58
C ALA A 234 8.09 26.73 4.60
N GLY A 235 7.14 27.67 4.58
CA GLY A 235 7.42 29.10 4.69
C GLY A 235 7.79 29.54 6.11
N ALA A 236 7.31 28.84 7.16
CA ALA A 236 7.54 29.17 8.55
C ALA A 236 8.82 28.53 9.14
N ILE A 237 9.31 27.44 8.56
CA ILE A 237 10.51 26.71 9.02
C ILE A 237 11.74 27.18 8.24
N PRO A 238 12.80 27.72 8.88
CA PRO A 238 13.92 28.37 8.19
C PRO A 238 14.68 27.54 7.16
N ASN A 239 14.79 26.22 7.38
CA ASN A 239 15.58 25.29 6.52
C ASN A 239 14.68 24.24 5.87
N ALA A 240 13.43 24.59 5.58
CA ALA A 240 12.48 23.67 4.99
C ALA A 240 12.51 23.68 3.47
N ARG A 241 12.38 22.51 2.86
CA ARG A 241 12.09 22.28 1.45
C ARG A 241 10.67 21.74 1.31
N LEU A 242 9.84 22.35 0.44
CA LEU A 242 8.53 21.82 0.10
C LEU A 242 8.59 20.94 -1.13
N VAL A 243 7.89 19.81 -1.08
CA VAL A 243 7.59 18.96 -2.24
C VAL A 243 6.08 18.73 -2.28
N LEU A 244 5.45 19.15 -3.36
CA LEU A 244 4.07 18.81 -3.68
C LEU A 244 4.06 17.55 -4.54
N VAL A 245 3.37 16.52 -4.09
CA VAL A 245 3.24 15.24 -4.79
C VAL A 245 1.85 15.18 -5.43
N PRO A 246 1.73 14.93 -6.74
CA PRO A 246 0.43 14.73 -7.38
C PRO A 246 -0.34 13.59 -6.71
N GLY A 247 -1.53 13.90 -6.16
CA GLY A 247 -2.36 12.92 -5.47
C GLY A 247 -3.37 13.58 -4.55
N SER A 248 -4.29 12.76 -4.02
CA SER A 248 -5.43 13.24 -3.23
C SER A 248 -5.56 12.59 -1.86
N ASP A 249 -4.94 11.43 -1.64
CA ASP A 249 -5.18 10.63 -0.44
C ASP A 249 -4.47 11.23 0.78
N HIS A 250 -5.22 11.43 1.86
CA HIS A 250 -4.63 11.84 3.12
C HIS A 250 -3.72 10.76 3.71
N LEU A 251 -4.13 9.47 3.60
CA LEU A 251 -3.35 8.29 4.00
C LEU A 251 -2.44 7.84 2.85
N PHE A 252 -1.35 8.55 2.60
CA PHE A 252 -0.47 8.36 1.45
C PHE A 252 0.11 6.94 1.32
N LEU A 253 0.30 6.21 2.42
CA LEU A 253 0.87 4.85 2.41
C LEU A 253 0.05 3.87 1.58
N ARG A 254 -1.25 4.08 1.41
CA ARG A 254 -2.10 3.19 0.60
C ARG A 254 -1.83 3.30 -0.89
N ASN A 255 -1.82 4.51 -1.43
CA ASN A 255 -1.82 4.73 -2.88
C ASN A 255 -0.64 5.55 -3.39
N TYR A 256 0.00 6.35 -2.54
CA TYR A 256 1.07 7.29 -2.90
C TYR A 256 2.36 7.03 -2.13
N ALA A 257 2.54 5.81 -1.61
CA ALA A 257 3.74 5.45 -0.85
C ALA A 257 5.02 5.67 -1.66
N THR A 258 5.08 5.19 -2.89
CA THR A 258 6.30 5.26 -3.71
C THR A 258 6.78 6.71 -3.92
N PRO A 259 6.00 7.66 -4.48
CA PRO A 259 6.50 9.00 -4.72
C PRO A 259 6.85 9.75 -3.43
N VAL A 260 6.13 9.51 -2.33
CA VAL A 260 6.44 10.13 -1.03
C VAL A 260 7.73 9.54 -0.44
N ILE A 261 7.88 8.21 -0.46
CA ILE A 261 9.04 7.54 0.13
C ILE A 261 10.31 7.78 -0.69
N ASP A 262 10.21 7.97 -2.01
CA ASP A 262 11.36 8.34 -2.85
C ASP A 262 11.93 9.71 -2.47
N GLU A 263 11.07 10.70 -2.16
CA GLU A 263 11.50 12.00 -1.63
C GLU A 263 12.14 11.87 -0.25
N VAL A 264 11.59 11.01 0.61
CA VAL A 264 12.14 10.73 1.94
C VAL A 264 13.51 10.06 1.82
N GLU A 265 13.65 9.03 0.95
CA GLU A 265 14.93 8.35 0.75
C GLU A 265 16.00 9.30 0.27
N GLU A 266 15.73 10.10 -0.76
CA GLU A 266 16.67 11.08 -1.27
C GLU A 266 17.07 12.09 -0.19
N PHE A 267 16.09 12.60 0.57
CA PHE A 267 16.36 13.55 1.64
C PHE A 267 17.20 12.94 2.76
N VAL A 268 16.98 11.67 3.10
CA VAL A 268 17.62 11.00 4.23
C VAL A 268 19.00 10.45 3.87
N THR A 269 19.15 9.87 2.68
CA THR A 269 20.36 9.15 2.24
C THR A 269 21.20 9.92 1.22
N GLY A 270 20.65 10.94 0.58
CA GLY A 270 21.28 11.71 -0.50
C GLY A 270 21.17 11.08 -1.89
N HIS A 271 20.49 9.94 -2.02
CA HIS A 271 20.28 9.28 -3.31
C HIS A 271 18.91 8.59 -3.34
N ARG A 272 18.37 8.37 -4.54
CA ARG A 272 17.21 7.50 -4.77
C ARG A 272 17.69 6.18 -5.30
N THR A 273 17.36 5.11 -4.63
CA THR A 273 17.53 3.78 -5.21
C THR A 273 16.35 3.53 -6.14
N PRO A 274 16.57 3.19 -7.42
CA PRO A 274 15.47 2.72 -8.24
C PRO A 274 14.81 1.52 -7.56
N PHE A 275 13.76 1.77 -6.85
CA PHE A 275 12.94 0.72 -6.27
C PHE A 275 12.12 0.16 -7.43
N ALA A 276 12.70 -0.83 -8.09
CA ALA A 276 11.90 -1.74 -8.89
C ALA A 276 10.93 -2.39 -7.91
N ASP A 277 9.68 -1.95 -7.98
CA ASP A 277 8.58 -2.49 -7.19
C ASP A 277 8.36 -3.95 -7.58
N ARG A 278 9.28 -4.81 -7.09
CA ARG A 278 9.27 -6.23 -7.39
C ARG A 278 8.34 -6.92 -6.42
N MET A 279 7.13 -7.15 -6.88
CA MET A 279 6.20 -8.03 -6.19
C MET A 279 6.33 -9.44 -6.75
N ARG A 280 6.36 -10.44 -5.86
CA ARG A 280 6.18 -11.82 -6.29
C ARG A 280 4.69 -12.03 -6.53
N THR A 281 4.33 -12.18 -7.79
CA THR A 281 2.95 -12.21 -8.28
C THR A 281 2.76 -13.41 -9.19
N THR A 282 1.59 -14.01 -9.13
CA THR A 282 1.18 -15.04 -10.09
C THR A 282 0.65 -14.36 -11.34
N ILE A 283 1.30 -14.60 -12.47
CA ILE A 283 0.93 -14.03 -13.77
C ILE A 283 0.26 -15.11 -14.61
N LEU A 284 -0.95 -14.82 -15.04
CA LEU A 284 -1.71 -15.59 -16.02
C LEU A 284 -1.71 -14.86 -17.36
N PHE A 285 -1.32 -15.58 -18.42
CA PHE A 285 -1.61 -15.20 -19.80
C PHE A 285 -2.64 -16.16 -20.38
N THR A 286 -3.62 -15.61 -21.08
CA THR A 286 -4.51 -16.36 -21.97
C THR A 286 -4.39 -15.87 -23.40
N ASP A 287 -4.69 -16.73 -24.38
CA ASP A 287 -4.61 -16.41 -25.80
C ASP A 287 -5.54 -17.32 -26.62
N ILE A 288 -6.24 -16.77 -27.62
CA ILE A 288 -7.11 -17.52 -28.50
C ILE A 288 -6.26 -18.22 -29.58
N VAL A 289 -6.46 -19.52 -29.73
CA VAL A 289 -5.75 -20.30 -30.75
C VAL A 289 -6.22 -19.90 -32.15
N ASP A 290 -5.27 -19.65 -33.05
CA ASP A 290 -5.50 -19.28 -34.45
C ASP A 290 -6.38 -18.03 -34.64
N SER A 291 -6.32 -17.07 -33.71
CA SER A 291 -7.12 -15.84 -33.73
C SER A 291 -7.06 -15.08 -35.04
N THR A 292 -5.87 -14.94 -35.62
CA THR A 292 -5.67 -14.24 -36.92
C THR A 292 -6.35 -14.94 -38.08
N ALA A 293 -6.26 -16.29 -38.15
CA ALA A 293 -6.93 -17.07 -39.22
C ALA A 293 -8.46 -17.03 -39.09
N ARG A 294 -8.95 -17.05 -37.85
CA ARG A 294 -10.39 -16.92 -37.54
C ARG A 294 -10.91 -15.52 -37.89
N ALA A 295 -10.19 -14.47 -37.53
CA ALA A 295 -10.53 -13.10 -37.94
C ALA A 295 -10.62 -12.96 -39.45
N ALA A 296 -9.66 -13.50 -40.19
CA ALA A 296 -9.68 -13.48 -41.64
C ALA A 296 -10.89 -14.24 -42.25
N SER A 297 -11.33 -15.32 -41.61
CA SER A 297 -12.47 -16.11 -42.08
C SER A 297 -13.82 -15.52 -41.77
N LEU A 298 -13.98 -14.83 -40.63
CA LEU A 298 -15.25 -14.25 -40.17
C LEU A 298 -15.49 -12.82 -40.69
N GLY A 299 -14.40 -12.10 -41.02
CA GLY A 299 -14.42 -10.69 -41.32
C GLY A 299 -14.49 -9.79 -40.07
N ASP A 300 -14.06 -8.54 -40.22
CA ASP A 300 -13.79 -7.63 -39.11
C ASP A 300 -14.97 -7.40 -38.17
N ALA A 301 -16.19 -7.22 -38.71
CA ALA A 301 -17.37 -6.90 -37.90
C ALA A 301 -17.82 -8.11 -37.03
N ALA A 302 -17.84 -9.32 -37.61
CA ALA A 302 -18.23 -10.52 -36.89
C ALA A 302 -17.14 -10.90 -35.86
N TRP A 303 -15.90 -10.75 -36.23
CA TRP A 303 -14.77 -10.96 -35.32
C TRP A 303 -14.79 -10.00 -34.13
N SER A 304 -15.02 -8.70 -34.35
CA SER A 304 -15.13 -7.72 -33.27
C SER A 304 -16.23 -8.08 -32.28
N THR A 305 -17.41 -8.46 -32.77
CA THR A 305 -18.53 -8.89 -31.91
C THR A 305 -18.18 -10.12 -31.08
N LEU A 306 -17.51 -11.10 -31.70
CA LEU A 306 -17.10 -12.33 -31.02
C LEU A 306 -16.05 -12.07 -29.93
N ILE A 307 -15.08 -11.17 -30.20
CA ILE A 307 -14.05 -10.78 -29.23
C ILE A 307 -14.64 -9.97 -28.08
N ASP A 308 -15.61 -9.09 -28.31
CA ASP A 308 -16.28 -8.34 -27.26
C ASP A 308 -17.03 -9.28 -26.29
N GLU A 309 -17.69 -10.30 -26.82
CA GLU A 309 -18.37 -11.32 -25.99
C GLU A 309 -17.34 -12.18 -25.22
N HIS A 310 -16.26 -12.63 -25.90
CA HIS A 310 -15.14 -13.33 -25.26
C HIS A 310 -14.57 -12.50 -24.09
N ASN A 311 -14.22 -11.24 -24.35
CA ASN A 311 -13.62 -10.36 -23.36
C ASN A 311 -14.56 -10.15 -22.15
N THR A 312 -15.86 -9.98 -22.41
CA THR A 312 -16.86 -9.83 -21.36
C THR A 312 -16.95 -11.07 -20.46
N ARG A 313 -16.95 -12.27 -21.06
CA ARG A 313 -17.04 -13.53 -20.31
C ARG A 313 -15.78 -13.80 -19.50
N VAL A 314 -14.61 -13.65 -20.11
CA VAL A 314 -13.32 -13.87 -19.44
C VAL A 314 -13.14 -12.85 -18.30
N HIS A 315 -13.41 -11.56 -18.53
CA HIS A 315 -13.34 -10.52 -17.50
C HIS A 315 -14.17 -10.87 -16.26
N ARG A 316 -15.39 -11.38 -16.43
CA ARG A 316 -16.22 -11.82 -15.30
C ARG A 316 -15.57 -12.93 -14.49
N ARG A 317 -14.87 -13.88 -15.13
CA ARG A 317 -14.13 -14.95 -14.43
C ARG A 317 -12.90 -14.40 -13.70
N VAL A 318 -12.17 -13.50 -14.34
CA VAL A 318 -11.03 -12.81 -13.69
C VAL A 318 -11.48 -12.14 -12.40
N VAL A 319 -12.57 -11.36 -12.44
CA VAL A 319 -13.11 -10.69 -11.24
C VAL A 319 -13.62 -11.70 -10.21
N ALA A 320 -14.31 -12.76 -10.62
CA ALA A 320 -14.84 -13.79 -9.71
C ALA A 320 -13.73 -14.54 -8.94
N HIS A 321 -12.55 -14.67 -9.53
CA HIS A 321 -11.38 -15.30 -8.89
C HIS A 321 -10.40 -14.29 -8.24
N GLY A 322 -10.81 -13.02 -8.07
CA GLY A 322 -9.96 -12.00 -7.45
C GLY A 322 -8.72 -11.61 -8.29
N GLY A 323 -8.78 -11.84 -9.60
CA GLY A 323 -7.72 -11.45 -10.53
C GLY A 323 -7.74 -9.96 -10.84
N HIS A 324 -6.55 -9.38 -10.97
CA HIS A 324 -6.38 -8.00 -11.45
C HIS A 324 -5.98 -8.02 -12.93
N GLU A 325 -6.88 -7.55 -13.81
CA GLU A 325 -6.58 -7.38 -15.22
C GLU A 325 -5.54 -6.27 -15.41
N VAL A 326 -4.35 -6.65 -15.87
CA VAL A 326 -3.26 -5.72 -16.16
C VAL A 326 -3.42 -5.13 -17.56
N LYS A 327 -3.75 -6.00 -18.54
CA LYS A 327 -3.88 -5.60 -19.93
C LYS A 327 -4.68 -6.64 -20.72
N SER A 328 -5.58 -6.17 -21.59
CA SER A 328 -6.09 -6.97 -22.69
C SER A 328 -5.22 -6.77 -23.94
N THR A 329 -4.86 -7.87 -24.61
CA THR A 329 -4.04 -7.86 -25.83
C THR A 329 -4.88 -8.00 -27.10
N GLY A 330 -6.20 -7.80 -26.98
CA GLY A 330 -7.17 -7.97 -28.06
C GLY A 330 -7.81 -9.38 -28.05
N ASP A 331 -7.02 -10.42 -28.25
CA ASP A 331 -7.42 -11.83 -28.26
C ASP A 331 -6.94 -12.61 -27.01
N GLY A 332 -6.36 -11.92 -26.03
CA GLY A 332 -5.88 -12.53 -24.81
C GLY A 332 -5.82 -11.56 -23.64
N PHE A 333 -5.54 -12.10 -22.45
CA PHE A 333 -5.47 -11.37 -21.20
C PHE A 333 -4.14 -11.55 -20.51
N LEU A 334 -3.64 -10.48 -19.92
CA LEU A 334 -2.60 -10.49 -18.89
C LEU A 334 -3.27 -10.17 -17.56
N VAL A 335 -3.26 -11.14 -16.65
CA VAL A 335 -3.91 -11.03 -15.34
C VAL A 335 -2.91 -11.35 -14.23
N ALA A 336 -2.98 -10.59 -13.14
CA ALA A 336 -2.19 -10.80 -11.94
C ALA A 336 -3.07 -11.35 -10.80
N PHE A 337 -2.50 -12.29 -10.02
CA PHE A 337 -3.13 -12.87 -8.84
C PHE A 337 -2.14 -12.91 -7.68
N ASP A 338 -2.64 -12.87 -6.46
CA ASP A 338 -1.82 -12.96 -5.26
C ASP A 338 -1.25 -14.36 -5.03
N SER A 339 -1.93 -15.41 -5.53
CA SER A 339 -1.52 -16.81 -5.39
C SER A 339 -1.85 -17.65 -6.62
N PRO A 340 -1.19 -18.84 -6.80
CA PRO A 340 -1.40 -19.69 -7.97
C PRO A 340 -2.79 -20.31 -8.08
N GLU A 341 -3.41 -20.71 -6.98
CA GLU A 341 -4.68 -21.46 -7.01
C GLU A 341 -5.81 -20.71 -7.71
N PRO A 342 -6.16 -19.45 -7.34
CA PRO A 342 -7.18 -18.68 -8.05
C PRO A 342 -6.85 -18.46 -9.53
N ALA A 343 -5.57 -18.29 -9.88
CA ALA A 343 -5.14 -18.15 -11.26
C ALA A 343 -5.39 -19.42 -12.09
N ILE A 344 -5.13 -20.60 -11.50
CA ILE A 344 -5.38 -21.89 -12.13
C ILE A 344 -6.88 -22.08 -12.37
N ARG A 345 -7.70 -21.89 -11.35
CA ARG A 345 -9.17 -22.01 -11.46
C ARG A 345 -9.74 -21.02 -12.46
N CYS A 346 -9.29 -19.76 -12.45
CA CYS A 346 -9.66 -18.75 -13.43
C CYS A 346 -9.32 -19.16 -14.86
N ALA A 347 -8.14 -19.76 -15.09
CA ALA A 347 -7.75 -20.19 -16.42
C ALA A 347 -8.68 -21.27 -16.99
N PHE A 348 -9.06 -22.27 -16.19
CA PHE A 348 -10.01 -23.32 -16.61
C PHE A 348 -11.41 -22.76 -16.83
N ASP A 349 -11.93 -21.95 -15.92
CA ASP A 349 -13.23 -21.31 -16.08
C ASP A 349 -13.27 -20.40 -17.32
N ALA A 350 -12.18 -19.70 -17.62
CA ALA A 350 -12.06 -18.89 -18.83
C ALA A 350 -12.11 -19.74 -20.10
N MET A 351 -11.45 -20.91 -20.13
CA MET A 351 -11.52 -21.85 -21.25
C MET A 351 -12.92 -22.43 -21.43
N GLU A 352 -13.60 -22.76 -20.32
CA GLU A 352 -14.94 -23.35 -20.35
C GLU A 352 -15.99 -22.34 -20.87
N VAL A 353 -15.99 -21.10 -20.34
CA VAL A 353 -17.04 -20.12 -20.69
C VAL A 353 -16.96 -19.58 -22.11
N VAL A 354 -15.87 -19.85 -22.84
CA VAL A 354 -15.73 -19.45 -24.24
C VAL A 354 -15.84 -20.61 -25.23
N ALA A 355 -15.97 -21.84 -24.74
CA ALA A 355 -16.06 -23.03 -25.58
C ALA A 355 -17.30 -23.03 -26.47
N ASP A 356 -18.46 -22.56 -25.95
CA ASP A 356 -19.70 -22.41 -26.70
C ASP A 356 -19.69 -21.25 -27.72
N LEU A 357 -18.69 -20.37 -27.67
CA LEU A 357 -18.39 -19.42 -28.74
C LEU A 357 -17.60 -20.07 -29.90
N GLY A 358 -17.29 -21.36 -29.79
CA GLY A 358 -16.42 -22.06 -30.72
C GLY A 358 -14.95 -21.61 -30.65
N LEU A 359 -14.55 -20.97 -29.58
CA LEU A 359 -13.17 -20.51 -29.36
C LEU A 359 -12.39 -21.53 -28.52
N GLU A 360 -11.15 -21.77 -28.90
CA GLU A 360 -10.18 -22.48 -28.07
C GLU A 360 -9.19 -21.49 -27.47
N VAL A 361 -9.08 -21.49 -26.14
CA VAL A 361 -8.14 -20.67 -25.39
C VAL A 361 -7.03 -21.55 -24.84
N ARG A 362 -5.80 -21.04 -24.85
CA ARG A 362 -4.64 -21.60 -24.18
C ARG A 362 -4.17 -20.67 -23.09
N ALA A 363 -3.52 -21.22 -22.07
CA ALA A 363 -3.06 -20.42 -20.95
C ALA A 363 -1.65 -20.81 -20.47
N GLY A 364 -0.99 -19.83 -19.84
CA GLY A 364 0.30 -20.02 -19.20
C GLY A 364 0.38 -19.24 -17.88
N ILE A 365 0.83 -19.91 -16.81
CA ILE A 365 0.99 -19.27 -15.50
C ILE A 365 2.44 -19.40 -15.01
N HIS A 366 2.95 -18.30 -14.47
CA HIS A 366 4.23 -18.26 -13.76
C HIS A 366 4.12 -17.43 -12.48
N LEU A 367 4.77 -17.91 -11.43
CA LEU A 367 4.93 -17.16 -10.17
C LEU A 367 6.34 -16.59 -10.10
N GLY A 368 6.48 -15.28 -10.14
CA GLY A 368 7.78 -14.64 -10.14
C GLY A 368 7.72 -13.17 -9.79
N GLU A 369 8.87 -12.53 -9.77
CA GLU A 369 8.99 -11.10 -9.49
C GLU A 369 8.60 -10.27 -10.71
N VAL A 370 7.71 -9.31 -10.50
CA VAL A 370 7.29 -8.30 -11.48
C VAL A 370 7.50 -6.90 -10.92
N SER A 371 7.70 -5.94 -11.80
CA SER A 371 7.74 -4.52 -11.48
C SER A 371 6.48 -3.83 -12.00
N HIS A 372 5.81 -3.05 -11.18
CA HIS A 372 4.72 -2.18 -11.62
C HIS A 372 5.26 -0.98 -12.38
N MET A 373 4.72 -0.72 -13.57
CA MET A 373 5.04 0.43 -14.42
C MET A 373 3.79 1.30 -14.65
N GLY A 374 3.36 2.06 -13.62
CA GLY A 374 2.15 2.88 -13.70
C GLY A 374 0.85 2.16 -13.32
N LYS A 375 -0.30 2.76 -13.66
CA LYS A 375 -1.62 2.29 -13.15
C LYS A 375 -2.05 0.90 -13.66
N ASN A 376 -1.64 0.49 -14.88
CA ASN A 376 -2.09 -0.75 -15.52
C ASN A 376 -0.98 -1.38 -16.39
N ASP A 377 0.26 -1.36 -15.94
CA ASP A 377 1.34 -2.02 -16.67
C ASP A 377 2.28 -2.75 -15.70
N MET A 378 2.68 -3.95 -16.10
CA MET A 378 3.63 -4.79 -15.37
C MET A 378 4.76 -5.20 -16.30
N SER A 379 5.98 -5.14 -15.80
CA SER A 379 7.17 -5.60 -16.51
C SER A 379 7.98 -6.55 -15.64
N GLY A 380 8.86 -7.29 -16.28
CA GLY A 380 9.76 -8.23 -15.62
C GLY A 380 9.83 -9.56 -16.33
N LEU A 381 10.86 -10.33 -15.97
CA LEU A 381 11.10 -11.65 -16.57
C LEU A 381 9.91 -12.61 -16.36
N ALA A 382 9.20 -12.48 -15.23
CA ALA A 382 8.04 -13.29 -14.89
C ALA A 382 6.87 -13.09 -15.88
N VAL A 383 6.62 -11.86 -16.35
CA VAL A 383 5.61 -11.57 -17.37
C VAL A 383 5.94 -12.27 -18.69
N HIS A 384 7.20 -12.14 -19.13
CA HIS A 384 7.67 -12.85 -20.33
C HIS A 384 7.62 -14.36 -20.16
N PHE A 385 7.90 -14.87 -18.96
CA PHE A 385 7.86 -16.30 -18.68
C PHE A 385 6.46 -16.88 -18.87
N ALA A 386 5.45 -16.28 -18.22
CA ALA A 386 4.05 -16.70 -18.36
C ALA A 386 3.56 -16.59 -19.81
N GLN A 387 3.94 -15.54 -20.53
CA GLN A 387 3.64 -15.39 -21.96
C GLN A 387 4.25 -16.52 -22.81
N ARG A 388 5.49 -16.95 -22.52
CA ARG A 388 6.13 -18.05 -23.26
C ARG A 388 5.52 -19.40 -22.96
N LEU A 389 5.05 -19.62 -21.73
CA LEU A 389 4.28 -20.82 -21.39
C LEU A 389 2.96 -20.85 -22.16
N CYS A 390 2.21 -19.74 -22.17
CA CYS A 390 0.98 -19.61 -22.93
C CYS A 390 1.18 -19.90 -24.43
N ALA A 391 2.20 -19.28 -25.04
CA ALA A 391 2.51 -19.48 -26.46
C ALA A 391 2.92 -20.93 -26.80
N ARG A 392 3.39 -21.71 -25.83
CA ARG A 392 3.75 -23.13 -25.98
C ARG A 392 2.56 -24.06 -25.78
N ALA A 393 1.56 -23.63 -25.07
CA ALA A 393 0.35 -24.38 -24.78
C ALA A 393 -0.50 -24.59 -26.06
N ARG A 394 -1.22 -25.72 -26.11
CA ARG A 394 -2.24 -26.02 -27.12
C ARG A 394 -3.61 -25.48 -26.67
N GLY A 395 -4.58 -25.50 -27.54
CA GLY A 395 -5.96 -25.20 -27.18
C GLY A 395 -6.46 -26.08 -26.02
N GLY A 396 -7.14 -25.47 -25.05
CA GLY A 396 -7.58 -26.15 -23.82
C GLY A 396 -6.48 -26.54 -22.85
N GLN A 397 -5.20 -26.16 -23.10
CA GLN A 397 -4.07 -26.52 -22.27
C GLN A 397 -3.63 -25.36 -21.37
N LEU A 398 -3.39 -25.66 -20.09
CA LEU A 398 -2.75 -24.78 -19.13
C LEU A 398 -1.35 -25.30 -18.82
N LEU A 399 -0.32 -24.52 -19.16
CA LEU A 399 1.06 -24.78 -18.78
C LEU A 399 1.53 -23.88 -17.66
N VAL A 400 2.27 -24.43 -16.71
CA VAL A 400 2.78 -23.69 -15.55
C VAL A 400 4.26 -23.99 -15.31
N SER A 401 4.94 -23.09 -14.60
CA SER A 401 6.31 -23.30 -14.13
C SER A 401 6.34 -24.10 -12.81
N ASP A 402 7.51 -24.65 -12.48
CA ASP A 402 7.77 -25.32 -11.20
C ASP A 402 7.46 -24.41 -10.00
N ALA A 403 7.74 -23.10 -10.10
CA ALA A 403 7.41 -22.13 -9.05
C ALA A 403 5.91 -22.08 -8.71
N VAL A 404 5.03 -22.30 -9.70
CA VAL A 404 3.56 -22.39 -9.50
C VAL A 404 3.21 -23.70 -8.81
N ARG A 405 3.78 -24.82 -9.29
CA ARG A 405 3.56 -26.16 -8.71
C ARG A 405 3.92 -26.22 -7.23
N VAL A 406 5.10 -25.69 -6.89
CA VAL A 406 5.59 -25.67 -5.49
C VAL A 406 4.75 -24.78 -4.58
N ALA A 407 4.18 -23.70 -5.13
CA ALA A 407 3.40 -22.73 -4.34
C ALA A 407 1.88 -22.99 -4.34
N CYS A 408 1.40 -24.05 -5.00
CA CYS A 408 -0.01 -24.44 -5.03
C CYS A 408 -0.23 -25.72 -4.19
N PRO A 409 -0.72 -25.61 -2.94
CA PRO A 409 -0.94 -26.77 -2.07
C PRO A 409 -2.30 -27.47 -2.31
N ASP A 410 -3.09 -27.03 -3.30
CA ASP A 410 -4.44 -27.55 -3.57
C ASP A 410 -4.39 -29.02 -4.00
N PRO A 411 -5.02 -29.97 -3.24
CA PRO A 411 -5.01 -31.39 -3.56
C PRO A 411 -5.80 -31.75 -4.81
N ASP A 412 -6.74 -30.90 -5.25
CA ASP A 412 -7.56 -31.13 -6.44
C ASP A 412 -6.82 -30.73 -7.73
N VAL A 413 -5.65 -30.09 -7.59
CA VAL A 413 -4.80 -29.66 -8.71
C VAL A 413 -3.69 -30.66 -8.95
N ARG A 414 -3.70 -31.33 -10.10
CA ARG A 414 -2.65 -32.25 -10.51
C ARG A 414 -1.71 -31.61 -11.52
N PHE A 415 -0.43 -31.87 -11.34
CA PHE A 415 0.63 -31.36 -12.21
C PHE A 415 1.29 -32.53 -12.96
N GLU A 416 1.13 -32.55 -14.29
CA GLU A 416 1.77 -33.52 -15.16
C GLU A 416 3.08 -32.94 -15.70
N ASP A 417 4.20 -33.63 -15.45
CA ASP A 417 5.52 -33.20 -15.94
C ASP A 417 5.58 -33.25 -17.50
N ARG A 418 5.95 -32.11 -18.08
CA ARG A 418 6.18 -31.97 -19.54
C ARG A 418 7.66 -31.79 -19.89
N GLY A 419 8.53 -32.08 -18.92
CA GLY A 419 9.98 -32.03 -19.07
C GLY A 419 10.55 -30.62 -19.04
N ARG A 420 11.81 -30.51 -19.41
CA ARG A 420 12.51 -29.21 -19.47
C ARG A 420 12.34 -28.53 -20.81
N ALA A 421 12.15 -27.24 -20.80
CA ALA A 421 11.98 -26.43 -21.98
C ALA A 421 12.88 -25.17 -21.94
N ARG A 422 13.43 -24.83 -23.11
CA ARG A 422 14.02 -23.53 -23.37
C ARG A 422 12.92 -22.58 -23.82
N LEU A 423 12.76 -21.46 -23.11
CA LEU A 423 11.79 -20.44 -23.43
C LEU A 423 12.50 -19.28 -24.15
N LYS A 424 11.96 -18.84 -25.29
CA LYS A 424 12.61 -17.80 -26.12
C LYS A 424 12.82 -16.51 -25.31
N GLY A 425 14.07 -16.06 -25.20
CA GLY A 425 14.44 -14.84 -24.49
C GLY A 425 14.57 -15.01 -22.96
N ILE A 426 14.44 -16.24 -22.45
CA ILE A 426 14.63 -16.53 -21.01
C ILE A 426 15.85 -17.46 -20.89
N PRO A 427 16.88 -17.07 -20.11
CA PRO A 427 18.07 -17.88 -19.92
C PRO A 427 17.76 -19.21 -19.22
N GLY A 428 18.45 -20.29 -19.63
CA GLY A 428 18.37 -21.59 -18.98
C GLY A 428 17.30 -22.53 -19.54
N GLU A 429 17.15 -23.66 -18.86
CA GLU A 429 16.12 -24.68 -19.12
C GLU A 429 15.23 -24.79 -17.88
N TRP A 430 13.93 -24.85 -18.11
CA TRP A 430 12.94 -24.72 -17.04
C TRP A 430 11.98 -25.91 -17.07
N GLU A 431 11.66 -26.44 -15.92
CA GLU A 431 10.64 -27.47 -15.75
C GLU A 431 9.26 -26.90 -16.01
N VAL A 432 8.49 -27.57 -16.86
CA VAL A 432 7.16 -27.18 -17.31
C VAL A 432 6.17 -28.26 -16.95
N PHE A 433 5.04 -27.87 -16.40
CA PHE A 433 3.97 -28.78 -16.01
C PHE A 433 2.69 -28.42 -16.72
N GLU A 434 1.92 -29.42 -17.10
CA GLU A 434 0.51 -29.24 -17.50
C GLU A 434 -0.37 -29.45 -16.28
N VAL A 435 -1.36 -28.57 -16.13
CA VAL A 435 -2.30 -28.64 -15.01
C VAL A 435 -3.56 -29.39 -15.43
N ARG A 436 -4.06 -30.25 -14.53
CA ARG A 436 -5.37 -30.89 -14.58
C ARG A 436 -6.10 -30.58 -13.27
N VAL A 437 -7.37 -30.20 -13.37
CA VAL A 437 -8.24 -30.03 -12.21
C VAL A 437 -9.25 -31.16 -12.22
N GLU A 438 -9.32 -31.94 -11.15
CA GLU A 438 -10.37 -32.94 -11.00
C GLU A 438 -11.68 -32.24 -10.60
N PRO A 439 -12.82 -32.60 -11.21
CA PRO A 439 -14.09 -32.07 -10.76
C PRO A 439 -14.29 -32.46 -9.28
N PRO A 440 -14.86 -31.58 -8.46
CA PRO A 440 -15.16 -31.90 -7.07
C PRO A 440 -16.03 -33.16 -7.03
N GLY A 441 -15.59 -34.21 -6.30
CA GLY A 441 -16.25 -35.48 -6.16
C GLY A 441 -17.58 -35.40 -5.39
#